data_835b5eb9d6d18d554880a1828763d5f7
#
_entry.id   835b5eb9d6d18d554880a1828763d5f7
#
_cell.length_a   1.000
_cell.length_b   1.000
_cell.length_c   1.000
_cell.angle_alpha   90.00
_cell.angle_beta   90.00
_cell.angle_gamma   90.00
#
_symmetry.space_group_name_H-M   'P 1'
#
loop_
_entity.id
_entity.type
_entity.pdbx_description
1 polymer ?
#
loop_
_entity_poly.entity_id
_entity_poly.type
_entity_poly.pdbx_seq_one_letter_code
_entity_poly.pdbx_strand_id
1 'polypeptide(L)'
;MNDQPVIVLVHGAFAESASWNRVLPRLHSHALTAVAAANPLRSVEGDATYLRDVIAGIGRPVILVGHSYGGMVITQAAAGNPAVRALVYVAAFAPEPGESALLLSGKFEGSTLGGALVTYPVATGGTEFRIAEDRFHHQFCADLDAGEAALMAATQRPVTERALTEGLAATEPGWRTTPSWFVFGEGDLNIPAAAARFMAERASARGTREIPGASHALAASQPDAVADTILEAVRHLRD
;
A
#
# COMPACT_ATOMS: atom_id res chain seq x y z
N MET A 1 -7.52 -20.08 22.17
CA MET A 1 -7.88 -19.19 21.04
C MET A 1 -6.63 -19.01 20.20
N ASN A 2 -6.71 -18.99 18.89
CA ASN A 2 -5.52 -18.84 18.04
C ASN A 2 -5.07 -17.37 18.06
N ASP A 3 -4.04 -17.04 18.85
CA ASP A 3 -3.49 -15.68 19.02
C ASP A 3 -2.66 -15.20 17.81
N GLN A 4 -2.57 -16.04 16.77
CA GLN A 4 -1.83 -15.67 15.56
C GLN A 4 -2.54 -14.51 14.84
N PRO A 5 -1.83 -13.43 14.49
CA PRO A 5 -2.46 -12.29 13.82
C PRO A 5 -2.95 -12.67 12.42
N VAL A 6 -4.02 -12.00 11.98
CA VAL A 6 -4.50 -12.06 10.60
C VAL A 6 -3.76 -11.02 9.77
N ILE A 7 -3.29 -11.39 8.60
CA ILE A 7 -2.66 -10.46 7.66
C ILE A 7 -3.74 -9.78 6.82
N VAL A 8 -3.85 -8.46 6.90
CA VAL A 8 -4.80 -7.69 6.08
C VAL A 8 -4.04 -6.90 5.03
N LEU A 9 -4.23 -7.28 3.77
CA LEU A 9 -3.56 -6.72 2.61
C LEU A 9 -4.44 -5.64 1.99
N VAL A 10 -3.93 -4.41 1.86
CA VAL A 10 -4.66 -3.22 1.39
C VAL A 10 -3.99 -2.70 0.13
N HIS A 11 -4.67 -2.83 -1.01
CA HIS A 11 -4.16 -2.37 -2.30
C HIS A 11 -4.16 -0.84 -2.42
N GLY A 12 -3.33 -0.31 -3.31
CA GLY A 12 -3.22 1.11 -3.63
C GLY A 12 -4.17 1.58 -4.74
N ALA A 13 -3.98 2.83 -5.14
CA ALA A 13 -4.59 3.40 -6.33
C ALA A 13 -4.18 2.62 -7.59
N PHE A 14 -5.03 2.60 -8.60
CA PHE A 14 -4.79 1.93 -9.88
C PHE A 14 -4.56 0.42 -9.76
N ALA A 15 -4.95 -0.18 -8.62
CA ALA A 15 -4.84 -1.59 -8.31
C ALA A 15 -6.15 -2.09 -7.68
N GLU A 16 -6.22 -3.37 -7.41
CA GLU A 16 -7.35 -4.01 -6.75
C GLU A 16 -6.88 -5.17 -5.85
N SER A 17 -7.78 -5.84 -5.15
CA SER A 17 -7.45 -6.95 -4.25
C SER A 17 -6.70 -8.09 -4.94
N ALA A 18 -6.95 -8.33 -6.24
CA ALA A 18 -6.25 -9.36 -7.01
C ALA A 18 -4.76 -9.08 -7.22
N SER A 19 -4.28 -7.84 -7.01
CA SER A 19 -2.85 -7.52 -7.02
C SER A 19 -2.04 -8.33 -6.00
N TRP A 20 -2.72 -8.90 -4.99
CA TRP A 20 -2.12 -9.73 -3.95
C TRP A 20 -2.15 -11.23 -4.26
N ASN A 21 -2.68 -11.64 -5.42
CA ASN A 21 -2.87 -13.05 -5.76
C ASN A 21 -1.58 -13.89 -5.73
N ARG A 22 -0.42 -13.29 -5.96
CA ARG A 22 0.87 -13.99 -5.87
C ARG A 22 1.45 -14.03 -4.46
N VAL A 23 1.05 -13.12 -3.57
CA VAL A 23 1.49 -13.08 -2.16
C VAL A 23 0.65 -14.03 -1.30
N LEU A 24 -0.67 -14.09 -1.52
CA LEU A 24 -1.59 -14.90 -0.73
C LEU A 24 -1.19 -16.38 -0.60
N PRO A 25 -0.84 -17.11 -1.68
CA PRO A 25 -0.41 -18.50 -1.57
C PRO A 25 0.85 -18.68 -0.72
N ARG A 26 1.78 -17.70 -0.76
CA ARG A 26 3.00 -17.71 0.05
C ARG A 26 2.70 -17.59 1.53
N LEU A 27 1.79 -16.70 1.91
CA LEU A 27 1.36 -16.58 3.29
C LEU A 27 0.62 -17.84 3.77
N HIS A 28 -0.25 -18.40 2.94
CA HIS A 28 -0.98 -19.64 3.24
C HIS A 28 -0.04 -20.84 3.42
N SER A 29 1.07 -20.94 2.67
CA SER A 29 2.06 -22.01 2.84
C SER A 29 2.76 -21.95 4.21
N HIS A 30 2.74 -20.79 4.87
CA HIS A 30 3.22 -20.60 6.25
C HIS A 30 2.09 -20.71 7.30
N ALA A 31 0.95 -21.27 6.93
CA ALA A 31 -0.23 -21.42 7.79
C ALA A 31 -0.75 -20.09 8.37
N LEU A 32 -0.53 -18.97 7.65
CA LEU A 32 -1.05 -17.65 8.01
C LEU A 32 -2.44 -17.44 7.40
N THR A 33 -3.34 -16.87 8.19
CA THR A 33 -4.61 -16.36 7.68
C THR A 33 -4.38 -14.99 7.05
N ALA A 34 -4.76 -14.81 5.79
CA ALA A 34 -4.64 -13.54 5.09
C ALA A 34 -5.95 -13.14 4.40
N VAL A 35 -6.25 -11.85 4.38
CA VAL A 35 -7.43 -11.25 3.72
C VAL A 35 -6.96 -10.08 2.86
N ALA A 36 -7.29 -10.07 1.58
CA ALA A 36 -7.10 -8.94 0.69
C ALA A 36 -8.35 -8.05 0.71
N ALA A 37 -8.28 -6.94 1.43
CA ALA A 37 -9.39 -6.01 1.56
C ALA A 37 -9.61 -5.21 0.26
N ALA A 38 -10.87 -4.98 -0.10
CA ALA A 38 -11.26 -4.15 -1.23
C ALA A 38 -11.23 -2.67 -0.81
N ASN A 39 -10.09 -1.99 -1.03
CA ASN A 39 -9.92 -0.59 -0.69
C ASN A 39 -10.84 0.30 -1.56
N PRO A 40 -11.72 1.15 -1.01
CA PRO A 40 -12.67 1.94 -1.79
C PRO A 40 -12.03 3.01 -2.69
N LEU A 41 -10.88 3.58 -2.31
CA LEU A 41 -10.14 4.64 -3.03
C LEU A 41 -10.95 5.94 -3.19
N ARG A 42 -11.69 6.33 -2.13
CA ARG A 42 -12.56 7.51 -2.14
C ARG A 42 -12.02 8.70 -1.33
N SER A 43 -11.42 8.42 -0.15
CA SER A 43 -10.80 9.42 0.74
C SER A 43 -9.98 8.67 1.79
N VAL A 44 -8.91 9.28 2.32
CA VAL A 44 -8.06 8.64 3.34
C VAL A 44 -8.88 8.28 4.58
N GLU A 45 -9.72 9.21 5.05
CA GLU A 45 -10.54 9.00 6.24
C GLU A 45 -11.64 7.94 6.02
N GLY A 46 -12.33 7.99 4.88
CA GLY A 46 -13.39 7.03 4.55
C GLY A 46 -12.84 5.62 4.35
N ASP A 47 -11.74 5.49 3.62
CA ASP A 47 -11.09 4.21 3.34
C ASP A 47 -10.49 3.61 4.62
N ALA A 48 -9.92 4.44 5.50
CA ALA A 48 -9.43 3.99 6.81
C ALA A 48 -10.56 3.59 7.76
N THR A 49 -11.70 4.27 7.71
CA THR A 49 -12.89 3.90 8.49
C THR A 49 -13.40 2.52 8.03
N TYR A 50 -13.54 2.31 6.72
CA TYR A 50 -13.86 0.99 6.18
C TYR A 50 -12.86 -0.10 6.63
N LEU A 51 -11.56 0.21 6.61
CA LEU A 51 -10.55 -0.75 7.06
C LEU A 51 -10.67 -1.05 8.57
N ARG A 52 -11.01 -0.07 9.41
CA ARG A 52 -11.30 -0.28 10.85
C ARG A 52 -12.50 -1.21 11.06
N ASP A 53 -13.55 -1.11 10.22
CA ASP A 53 -14.70 -2.02 10.27
C ASP A 53 -14.29 -3.44 9.90
N VAL A 54 -13.44 -3.62 8.89
CA VAL A 54 -12.86 -4.93 8.52
C VAL A 54 -12.05 -5.52 9.69
N ILE A 55 -11.19 -4.71 10.34
CA ILE A 55 -10.40 -5.14 11.50
C ILE A 55 -11.32 -5.56 12.66
N ALA A 56 -12.34 -4.77 12.96
CA ALA A 56 -13.31 -5.08 14.01
C ALA A 56 -14.07 -6.37 13.70
N GLY A 57 -14.48 -6.58 12.44
CA GLY A 57 -15.14 -7.82 12.00
C GLY A 57 -14.26 -9.06 12.08
N ILE A 58 -12.92 -8.92 11.93
CA ILE A 58 -11.96 -10.01 12.13
C ILE A 58 -11.89 -10.42 13.61
N GLY A 59 -12.02 -9.49 14.55
CA GLY A 59 -12.05 -9.74 16.00
C GLY A 59 -10.78 -10.37 16.58
N ARG A 60 -9.64 -10.25 15.89
CA ARG A 60 -8.33 -10.82 16.25
C ARG A 60 -7.24 -9.77 16.01
N PRO A 61 -6.03 -9.90 16.63
CA PRO A 61 -4.89 -9.08 16.25
C PRO A 61 -4.60 -9.15 14.76
N VAL A 62 -4.20 -8.02 14.16
CA VAL A 62 -3.90 -7.94 12.73
C VAL A 62 -2.50 -7.37 12.47
N ILE A 63 -1.91 -7.77 11.36
CA ILE A 63 -0.81 -7.07 10.68
C ILE A 63 -1.40 -6.41 9.45
N LEU A 64 -1.26 -5.09 9.33
CA LEU A 64 -1.71 -4.36 8.15
C LEU A 64 -0.58 -4.25 7.15
N VAL A 65 -0.86 -4.59 5.90
CA VAL A 65 0.08 -4.50 4.78
C VAL A 65 -0.52 -3.56 3.75
N GLY A 66 0.09 -2.41 3.52
CA GLY A 66 -0.39 -1.41 2.58
C GLY A 66 0.51 -1.29 1.37
N HIS A 67 -0.06 -1.37 0.16
CA HIS A 67 0.62 -1.04 -1.07
C HIS A 67 0.29 0.40 -1.48
N SER A 68 1.29 1.18 -1.84
CA SER A 68 1.12 2.51 -2.44
C SER A 68 0.23 3.44 -1.58
N TYR A 69 -0.87 3.95 -2.12
CA TYR A 69 -1.91 4.69 -1.38
C TYR A 69 -2.48 3.88 -0.20
N GLY A 70 -2.48 2.55 -0.27
CA GLY A 70 -2.87 1.70 0.86
C GLY A 70 -2.04 1.97 2.12
N GLY A 71 -0.82 2.51 1.99
CA GLY A 71 0.00 2.97 3.10
C GLY A 71 -0.60 4.16 3.85
N MET A 72 -1.24 5.11 3.15
CA MET A 72 -2.02 6.20 3.77
C MET A 72 -3.13 5.61 4.64
N VAL A 73 -3.87 4.65 4.08
CA VAL A 73 -5.04 4.02 4.70
C VAL A 73 -4.66 3.22 5.95
N ILE A 74 -3.61 2.38 5.87
CA ILE A 74 -3.16 1.59 7.03
C ILE A 74 -2.58 2.48 8.13
N THR A 75 -1.89 3.57 7.79
CA THR A 75 -1.36 4.54 8.75
C THR A 75 -2.48 5.21 9.53
N GLN A 76 -3.54 5.67 8.83
CA GLN A 76 -4.72 6.28 9.44
C GLN A 76 -5.53 5.27 10.27
N ALA A 77 -5.72 4.04 9.75
CA ALA A 77 -6.52 3.01 10.43
C ALA A 77 -5.85 2.47 11.70
N ALA A 78 -4.51 2.43 11.72
CA ALA A 78 -3.73 1.94 12.86
C ALA A 78 -3.65 2.95 14.01
N ALA A 79 -3.85 4.24 13.74
CA ALA A 79 -3.78 5.27 14.76
C ALA A 79 -4.75 5.00 15.93
N GLY A 80 -4.21 4.77 17.14
CA GLY A 80 -4.98 4.46 18.34
C GLY A 80 -5.70 3.11 18.32
N ASN A 81 -5.40 2.21 17.37
CA ASN A 81 -6.06 0.91 17.27
C ASN A 81 -5.19 -0.23 17.85
N PRO A 82 -5.49 -0.73 19.05
CA PRO A 82 -4.67 -1.75 19.73
C PRO A 82 -4.72 -3.14 19.05
N ALA A 83 -5.68 -3.39 18.16
CA ALA A 83 -5.73 -4.62 17.39
C ALA A 83 -4.64 -4.70 16.31
N VAL A 84 -4.08 -3.55 15.89
CA VAL A 84 -3.00 -3.50 14.91
C VAL A 84 -1.66 -3.71 15.61
N ARG A 85 -0.96 -4.78 15.26
CA ARG A 85 0.27 -5.19 15.94
C ARG A 85 1.54 -4.89 15.14
N ALA A 86 1.43 -4.76 13.83
CA ALA A 86 2.53 -4.39 12.94
C ALA A 86 2.01 -3.75 11.64
N LEU A 87 2.88 -2.98 10.99
CA LEU A 87 2.64 -2.33 9.71
C LEU A 87 3.70 -2.76 8.70
N VAL A 88 3.28 -3.10 7.48
CA VAL A 88 4.20 -3.38 6.36
C VAL A 88 3.84 -2.48 5.18
N TYR A 89 4.81 -1.70 4.75
CA TYR A 89 4.69 -0.75 3.65
C TYR A 89 5.34 -1.34 2.39
N VAL A 90 4.53 -1.62 1.38
CA VAL A 90 4.98 -2.22 0.12
C VAL A 90 4.90 -1.15 -0.97
N ALA A 91 6.03 -0.57 -1.39
CA ALA A 91 6.07 0.58 -2.31
C ALA A 91 5.02 1.63 -1.91
N ALA A 92 5.00 2.04 -0.63
CA ALA A 92 3.85 2.69 -0.03
C ALA A 92 4.19 3.97 0.74
N PHE A 93 3.20 4.84 0.89
CA PHE A 93 3.28 6.05 1.68
C PHE A 93 3.15 5.77 3.18
N ALA A 94 4.00 6.41 3.99
CA ALA A 94 3.91 6.44 5.45
C ALA A 94 3.87 7.91 5.91
N PRO A 95 2.68 8.56 5.87
CA PRO A 95 2.53 10.00 6.05
C PRO A 95 2.69 10.45 7.50
N GLU A 96 3.13 11.71 7.66
CA GLU A 96 2.93 12.55 8.84
C GLU A 96 1.56 13.23 8.82
N PRO A 97 1.08 13.80 9.94
CA PRO A 97 -0.15 14.59 9.96
C PRO A 97 -0.16 15.67 8.89
N GLY A 98 -1.23 15.74 8.11
CA GLY A 98 -1.41 16.69 7.02
C GLY A 98 -0.69 16.33 5.71
N GLU A 99 0.22 15.36 5.68
CA GLU A 99 0.83 14.92 4.42
C GLU A 99 -0.16 14.08 3.61
N SER A 100 -0.26 14.37 2.29
CA SER A 100 -1.06 13.60 1.34
C SER A 100 -0.17 12.73 0.44
N ALA A 101 -0.78 11.77 -0.25
CA ALA A 101 -0.09 10.95 -1.25
C ALA A 101 0.55 11.81 -2.34
N LEU A 102 -0.17 12.84 -2.81
CA LEU A 102 0.31 13.76 -3.83
C LEU A 102 1.54 14.56 -3.34
N LEU A 103 1.51 15.08 -2.11
CA LEU A 103 2.66 15.79 -1.53
C LEU A 103 3.88 14.89 -1.41
N LEU A 104 3.70 13.66 -0.93
CA LEU A 104 4.80 12.73 -0.72
C LEU A 104 5.41 12.22 -2.03
N SER A 105 4.58 11.96 -3.07
CA SER A 105 5.08 11.53 -4.38
C SER A 105 5.91 12.61 -5.08
N GLY A 106 5.60 13.88 -4.85
CA GLY A 106 6.32 15.02 -5.40
C GLY A 106 7.49 15.53 -4.54
N LYS A 107 7.74 14.92 -3.36
CA LYS A 107 8.77 15.39 -2.42
C LYS A 107 10.21 15.18 -2.92
N PHE A 108 10.42 14.17 -3.73
CA PHE A 108 11.69 13.82 -4.35
C PHE A 108 11.54 13.71 -5.87
N GLU A 109 12.58 13.99 -6.61
CA GLU A 109 12.61 13.78 -8.07
C GLU A 109 12.47 12.29 -8.41
N GLY A 110 11.89 11.99 -9.59
CA GLY A 110 11.78 10.64 -10.13
C GLY A 110 10.35 10.14 -10.35
N SER A 111 9.31 10.72 -9.72
CA SER A 111 7.93 10.38 -10.05
C SER A 111 7.53 10.97 -11.41
N THR A 112 7.04 10.09 -12.29
CA THR A 112 6.48 10.50 -13.61
C THR A 112 4.97 10.26 -13.68
N LEU A 113 4.35 9.84 -12.57
CA LEU A 113 2.94 9.44 -12.50
C LEU A 113 2.00 10.51 -13.03
N GLY A 114 2.22 11.78 -12.70
CA GLY A 114 1.34 12.87 -13.14
C GLY A 114 1.16 12.95 -14.65
N GLY A 115 2.24 12.67 -15.42
CA GLY A 115 2.21 12.65 -16.90
C GLY A 115 1.53 11.41 -17.51
N ALA A 116 1.25 10.39 -16.70
CA ALA A 116 0.62 9.16 -17.14
C ALA A 116 -0.88 9.09 -16.80
N LEU A 117 -1.42 10.07 -16.07
CA LEU A 117 -2.80 10.07 -15.62
C LEU A 117 -3.77 10.59 -16.69
N VAL A 118 -4.94 9.95 -16.74
CA VAL A 118 -6.14 10.46 -17.39
C VAL A 118 -7.24 10.65 -16.35
N THR A 119 -8.10 11.64 -16.57
CA THR A 119 -9.11 12.06 -15.61
C THR A 119 -10.50 12.10 -16.23
N TYR A 120 -11.53 11.92 -15.41
CA TYR A 120 -12.91 12.12 -15.78
C TYR A 120 -13.74 12.57 -14.56
N PRO A 121 -14.78 13.41 -14.77
CA PRO A 121 -15.68 13.83 -13.71
C PRO A 121 -16.60 12.68 -13.29
N VAL A 122 -16.97 12.64 -11.99
CA VAL A 122 -17.94 11.67 -11.47
C VAL A 122 -19.23 12.37 -11.03
N ALA A 123 -20.37 11.70 -11.24
CA ALA A 123 -21.69 12.25 -10.94
C ALA A 123 -21.90 12.60 -9.44
N THR A 124 -21.15 11.92 -8.56
CA THR A 124 -21.15 12.20 -7.11
C THR A 124 -20.32 13.43 -6.71
N GLY A 125 -19.73 14.11 -7.70
CA GLY A 125 -18.85 15.25 -7.53
C GLY A 125 -17.37 14.90 -7.46
N GLY A 126 -16.53 15.79 -8.01
CA GLY A 126 -15.08 15.62 -8.06
C GLY A 126 -14.60 14.88 -9.33
N THR A 127 -13.37 14.45 -9.27
CA THR A 127 -12.62 13.84 -10.38
C THR A 127 -12.07 12.49 -9.96
N GLU A 128 -12.06 11.53 -10.87
CA GLU A 128 -11.33 10.28 -10.77
C GLU A 128 -10.14 10.24 -11.72
N PHE A 129 -9.11 9.53 -11.29
CA PHE A 129 -7.87 9.33 -12.02
C PHE A 129 -7.69 7.85 -12.36
N ARG A 130 -7.17 7.61 -13.55
CA ARG A 130 -6.63 6.33 -14.01
C ARG A 130 -5.26 6.56 -14.64
N ILE A 131 -4.41 5.54 -14.67
CA ILE A 131 -3.24 5.55 -15.55
C ILE A 131 -3.72 5.25 -16.98
N ALA A 132 -3.26 6.03 -17.96
CA ALA A 132 -3.55 5.78 -19.36
C ALA A 132 -3.09 4.36 -19.75
N GLU A 133 -3.90 3.64 -20.53
CA GLU A 133 -3.68 2.23 -20.82
C GLU A 133 -2.33 1.98 -21.51
N ASP A 134 -1.96 2.84 -22.45
CA ASP A 134 -0.69 2.80 -23.19
C ASP A 134 0.53 3.18 -22.32
N ARG A 135 0.32 3.77 -21.15
CA ARG A 135 1.34 4.14 -20.19
C ARG A 135 1.47 3.19 -19.02
N PHE A 136 0.43 2.37 -18.76
CA PHE A 136 0.30 1.59 -17.55
C PHE A 136 1.48 0.62 -17.33
N HIS A 137 1.89 -0.13 -18.36
CA HIS A 137 2.99 -1.07 -18.24
C HIS A 137 4.28 -0.39 -17.79
N HIS A 138 4.72 0.63 -18.52
CA HIS A 138 5.95 1.36 -18.18
C HIS A 138 5.87 2.05 -16.82
N GLN A 139 4.72 2.66 -16.51
CA GLN A 139 4.56 3.49 -15.32
C GLN A 139 4.41 2.68 -14.04
N PHE A 140 3.66 1.57 -14.10
CA PHE A 140 3.19 0.87 -12.89
C PHE A 140 3.88 -0.48 -12.67
N CYS A 141 4.17 -1.22 -13.72
CA CYS A 141 4.61 -2.61 -13.64
C CYS A 141 5.62 -3.00 -14.74
N ALA A 142 6.64 -2.13 -14.93
CA ALA A 142 7.63 -2.27 -16.01
C ALA A 142 8.43 -3.58 -15.99
N ASP A 143 8.51 -4.24 -14.84
CA ASP A 143 9.20 -5.52 -14.63
C ASP A 143 8.28 -6.76 -14.74
N LEU A 144 7.02 -6.58 -15.19
CA LEU A 144 6.10 -7.68 -15.54
C LEU A 144 6.04 -7.88 -17.06
N ASP A 145 5.53 -9.04 -17.49
CA ASP A 145 5.25 -9.25 -18.91
C ASP A 145 4.09 -8.39 -19.41
N ALA A 146 4.07 -8.12 -20.73
CA ALA A 146 3.07 -7.23 -21.33
C ALA A 146 1.62 -7.75 -21.21
N GLY A 147 1.41 -9.06 -21.19
CA GLY A 147 0.07 -9.65 -21.04
C GLY A 147 -0.48 -9.42 -19.64
N GLU A 148 0.34 -9.61 -18.62
CA GLU A 148 -0.04 -9.33 -17.23
C GLU A 148 -0.27 -7.84 -17.01
N ALA A 149 0.61 -6.99 -17.55
CA ALA A 149 0.45 -5.54 -17.48
C ALA A 149 -0.85 -5.06 -18.14
N ALA A 150 -1.22 -5.63 -19.30
CA ALA A 150 -2.48 -5.32 -19.96
C ALA A 150 -3.70 -5.74 -19.13
N LEU A 151 -3.65 -6.90 -18.45
CA LEU A 151 -4.70 -7.34 -17.55
C LEU A 151 -4.84 -6.39 -16.36
N MET A 152 -3.72 -6.01 -15.74
CA MET A 152 -3.72 -5.05 -14.62
C MET A 152 -4.24 -3.67 -15.05
N ALA A 153 -3.88 -3.20 -16.24
CA ALA A 153 -4.39 -1.95 -16.80
C ALA A 153 -5.92 -1.98 -17.00
N ALA A 154 -6.46 -3.10 -17.48
CA ALA A 154 -7.89 -3.28 -17.70
C ALA A 154 -8.69 -3.34 -16.39
N THR A 155 -8.10 -3.89 -15.33
CA THR A 155 -8.73 -4.09 -14.00
C THR A 155 -8.37 -3.01 -12.99
N GLN A 156 -7.54 -2.02 -13.36
CA GLN A 156 -7.17 -0.94 -12.45
C GLN A 156 -8.40 -0.23 -11.88
N ARG A 157 -8.43 -0.05 -10.57
CA ARG A 157 -9.49 0.70 -9.89
C ARG A 157 -9.17 2.19 -9.89
N PRO A 158 -10.05 3.04 -10.41
CA PRO A 158 -9.87 4.49 -10.35
C PRO A 158 -9.83 5.00 -8.91
N VAL A 159 -9.06 6.07 -8.69
CA VAL A 159 -8.94 6.75 -7.41
C VAL A 159 -9.48 8.18 -7.52
N THR A 160 -10.18 8.67 -6.51
CA THR A 160 -10.64 10.06 -6.51
C THR A 160 -9.48 11.02 -6.26
N GLU A 161 -9.60 12.23 -6.80
CA GLU A 161 -8.71 13.35 -6.49
C GLU A 161 -8.59 13.57 -4.98
N ARG A 162 -9.72 13.52 -4.26
CA ARG A 162 -9.76 13.66 -2.82
C ARG A 162 -8.86 12.64 -2.11
N ALA A 163 -8.89 11.38 -2.50
CA ALA A 163 -8.05 10.35 -1.90
C ALA A 163 -6.54 10.66 -2.06
N LEU A 164 -6.13 11.26 -3.18
CA LEU A 164 -4.73 11.59 -3.44
C LEU A 164 -4.29 12.89 -2.75
N THR A 165 -5.21 13.84 -2.54
CA THR A 165 -4.91 15.18 -2.01
C THR A 165 -5.23 15.35 -0.53
N GLU A 166 -6.08 14.49 0.05
CA GLU A 166 -6.41 14.52 1.47
C GLU A 166 -5.19 14.13 2.31
N GLY A 167 -4.84 15.02 3.26
CA GLY A 167 -3.75 14.75 4.20
C GLY A 167 -4.17 13.78 5.31
N LEU A 168 -3.18 13.13 5.93
CA LEU A 168 -3.43 12.30 7.10
C LEU A 168 -4.08 13.12 8.21
N ALA A 169 -5.25 12.68 8.70
CA ALA A 169 -5.99 13.37 9.75
C ALA A 169 -5.50 12.98 11.17
N ALA A 170 -4.96 11.78 11.35
CA ALA A 170 -4.44 11.33 12.63
C ALA A 170 -3.29 12.23 13.11
N THR A 171 -3.40 12.75 14.33
CA THR A 171 -2.35 13.58 14.96
C THR A 171 -1.14 12.75 15.38
N GLU A 172 -1.34 11.46 15.63
CA GLU A 172 -0.29 10.47 15.88
C GLU A 172 -0.41 9.35 14.86
N PRO A 173 0.41 9.35 13.79
CA PRO A 173 0.40 8.31 12.77
C PRO A 173 0.64 6.93 13.36
N GLY A 174 -0.04 5.90 12.84
CA GLY A 174 0.08 4.54 13.36
C GLY A 174 1.51 4.01 13.45
N TRP A 175 2.40 4.39 12.53
CA TRP A 175 3.80 3.96 12.53
C TRP A 175 4.65 4.54 13.69
N ARG A 176 4.18 5.57 14.41
CA ARG A 176 4.87 6.08 15.59
C ARG A 176 4.78 5.16 16.80
N THR A 177 3.69 4.41 16.90
CA THR A 177 3.39 3.54 18.04
C THR A 177 3.39 2.06 17.70
N THR A 178 3.39 1.73 16.41
CA THR A 178 3.34 0.35 15.90
C THR A 178 4.60 0.04 15.09
N PRO A 179 5.30 -1.08 15.36
CA PRO A 179 6.49 -1.45 14.61
C PRO A 179 6.19 -1.61 13.12
N SER A 180 7.13 -1.17 12.28
CA SER A 180 6.92 -1.15 10.83
C SER A 180 8.09 -1.72 10.03
N TRP A 181 7.79 -2.25 8.85
CA TRP A 181 8.71 -2.76 7.83
C TRP A 181 8.41 -2.14 6.48
N PHE A 182 9.44 -1.99 5.65
CA PHE A 182 9.32 -1.41 4.32
C PHE A 182 9.98 -2.33 3.28
N VAL A 183 9.30 -2.48 2.13
CA VAL A 183 9.87 -3.08 0.91
C VAL A 183 9.44 -2.26 -0.29
N PHE A 184 10.39 -1.87 -1.14
CA PHE A 184 10.12 -1.01 -2.30
C PHE A 184 11.12 -1.27 -3.43
N GLY A 185 10.77 -0.86 -4.65
CA GLY A 185 11.58 -1.02 -5.84
C GLY A 185 12.47 0.19 -6.11
N GLU A 186 13.69 -0.04 -6.60
CA GLU A 186 14.58 1.02 -7.07
C GLU A 186 14.03 1.71 -8.34
N GLY A 187 13.35 0.94 -9.20
CA GLY A 187 12.76 1.41 -10.46
C GLY A 187 11.33 1.94 -10.34
N ASP A 188 10.83 2.25 -9.14
CA ASP A 188 9.48 2.75 -8.93
C ASP A 188 9.31 4.18 -9.48
N LEU A 189 8.46 4.34 -10.51
CA LEU A 189 8.16 5.62 -11.15
C LEU A 189 6.94 6.35 -10.53
N ASN A 190 6.27 5.75 -9.55
CA ASN A 190 5.17 6.36 -8.81
C ASN A 190 5.64 6.96 -7.49
N ILE A 191 6.37 6.18 -6.70
CA ILE A 191 6.97 6.60 -5.43
C ILE A 191 8.48 6.36 -5.55
N PRO A 192 9.26 7.40 -5.85
CA PRO A 192 10.72 7.25 -6.01
C PRO A 192 11.35 6.58 -4.78
N ALA A 193 12.35 5.73 -4.98
CA ALA A 193 13.05 5.03 -3.90
C ALA A 193 13.59 6.00 -2.82
N ALA A 194 13.97 7.22 -3.20
CA ALA A 194 14.39 8.25 -2.25
C ALA A 194 13.26 8.66 -1.28
N ALA A 195 12.01 8.73 -1.77
CA ALA A 195 10.84 9.00 -0.92
C ALA A 195 10.56 7.82 0.02
N ALA A 196 10.67 6.59 -0.48
CA ALA A 196 10.47 5.38 0.32
C ALA A 196 11.54 5.26 1.43
N ARG A 197 12.83 5.48 1.12
CA ARG A 197 13.91 5.51 2.12
C ARG A 197 13.65 6.57 3.20
N PHE A 198 13.31 7.78 2.79
CA PHE A 198 12.98 8.88 3.71
C PHE A 198 11.85 8.49 4.67
N MET A 199 10.78 7.87 4.18
CA MET A 199 9.65 7.46 5.03
C MET A 199 10.03 6.29 5.95
N ALA A 200 10.83 5.33 5.48
CA ALA A 200 11.31 4.22 6.29
C ALA A 200 12.24 4.69 7.44
N GLU A 201 13.15 5.62 7.14
CA GLU A 201 14.06 6.21 8.14
C GLU A 201 13.29 6.97 9.22
N ARG A 202 12.37 7.87 8.85
CA ARG A 202 11.59 8.64 9.83
C ARG A 202 10.64 7.78 10.67
N ALA A 203 10.15 6.67 10.10
CA ALA A 203 9.34 5.69 10.84
C ALA A 203 10.18 4.80 11.75
N SER A 204 11.52 4.93 11.75
CA SER A 204 12.43 4.04 12.47
C SER A 204 12.12 2.56 12.18
N ALA A 205 11.93 2.24 10.90
CA ALA A 205 11.51 0.93 10.44
C ALA A 205 12.39 -0.19 11.01
N ARG A 206 11.78 -1.28 11.46
CA ARG A 206 12.47 -2.48 11.97
C ARG A 206 13.22 -3.24 10.90
N GLY A 207 12.75 -3.15 9.65
CA GLY A 207 13.38 -3.71 8.47
C GLY A 207 13.06 -2.89 7.24
N THR A 208 14.05 -2.73 6.37
CA THR A 208 13.91 -2.04 5.09
C THR A 208 14.56 -2.87 4.00
N ARG A 209 13.83 -3.13 2.93
CA ARG A 209 14.30 -3.90 1.78
C ARG A 209 14.07 -3.12 0.50
N GLU A 210 15.15 -2.74 -0.15
CA GLU A 210 15.15 -2.12 -1.48
C GLU A 210 15.47 -3.19 -2.52
N ILE A 211 14.63 -3.30 -3.57
CA ILE A 211 14.76 -4.32 -4.60
C ILE A 211 15.31 -3.69 -5.88
N PRO A 212 16.52 -4.07 -6.32
CA PRO A 212 17.11 -3.51 -7.54
C PRO A 212 16.22 -3.73 -8.77
N GLY A 213 16.01 -2.67 -9.54
CA GLY A 213 15.26 -2.71 -10.80
C GLY A 213 13.76 -2.99 -10.70
N ALA A 214 13.21 -3.26 -9.52
CA ALA A 214 11.80 -3.56 -9.37
C ALA A 214 10.93 -2.30 -9.56
N SER A 215 9.77 -2.49 -10.20
CA SER A 215 8.79 -1.43 -10.44
C SER A 215 7.84 -1.22 -9.24
N HIS A 216 6.78 -0.43 -9.42
CA HIS A 216 5.79 -0.15 -8.38
C HIS A 216 4.95 -1.37 -7.99
N ALA A 217 4.73 -2.32 -8.90
CA ALA A 217 3.83 -3.46 -8.69
C ALA A 217 4.48 -4.64 -7.94
N LEU A 218 5.21 -4.37 -6.85
CA LEU A 218 6.00 -5.38 -6.13
C LEU A 218 5.23 -6.64 -5.73
N ALA A 219 3.97 -6.51 -5.33
CA ALA A 219 3.16 -7.65 -4.94
C ALA A 219 2.97 -8.67 -6.08
N ALA A 220 3.03 -8.21 -7.32
CA ALA A 220 2.95 -9.05 -8.51
C ALA A 220 4.34 -9.48 -9.02
N SER A 221 5.31 -8.55 -9.09
CA SER A 221 6.62 -8.81 -9.68
C SER A 221 7.63 -9.44 -8.72
N GLN A 222 7.54 -9.12 -7.42
CA GLN A 222 8.48 -9.54 -6.37
C GLN A 222 7.75 -10.17 -5.16
N PRO A 223 6.82 -11.11 -5.39
CA PRO A 223 5.95 -11.62 -4.32
C PRO A 223 6.71 -12.35 -3.20
N ASP A 224 7.87 -12.92 -3.47
CA ASP A 224 8.72 -13.57 -2.46
C ASP A 224 9.31 -12.53 -1.49
N ALA A 225 9.87 -11.44 -2.01
CA ALA A 225 10.42 -10.36 -1.19
C ALA A 225 9.33 -9.68 -0.32
N VAL A 226 8.13 -9.52 -0.87
CA VAL A 226 6.98 -8.99 -0.13
C VAL A 226 6.55 -9.96 0.97
N ALA A 227 6.40 -11.26 0.66
CA ALA A 227 6.03 -12.27 1.64
C ALA A 227 7.08 -12.39 2.76
N ASP A 228 8.37 -12.39 2.42
CA ASP A 228 9.48 -12.44 3.39
C ASP A 228 9.42 -11.26 4.36
N THR A 229 9.14 -10.05 3.86
CA THR A 229 9.02 -8.86 4.71
C THR A 229 7.81 -8.97 5.67
N ILE A 230 6.69 -9.53 5.21
CA ILE A 230 5.54 -9.81 6.07
C ILE A 230 5.89 -10.86 7.12
N LEU A 231 6.61 -11.92 6.73
CA LEU A 231 7.06 -12.96 7.65
C LEU A 231 8.04 -12.45 8.72
N GLU A 232 8.86 -11.45 8.40
CA GLU A 232 9.71 -10.77 9.40
C GLU A 232 8.85 -10.07 10.46
N ALA A 233 7.79 -9.37 10.06
CA ALA A 233 6.84 -8.75 10.97
C ALA A 233 6.12 -9.79 11.84
N VAL A 234 5.73 -10.94 11.27
CA VAL A 234 5.11 -12.04 12.02
C VAL A 234 6.06 -12.63 13.06
N ARG A 235 7.34 -12.85 12.71
CA ARG A 235 8.35 -13.38 13.64
C ARG A 235 8.57 -12.44 14.82
N HIS A 236 8.71 -11.15 14.55
CA HIS A 236 8.89 -10.13 15.60
C HIS A 236 7.76 -10.11 16.66
N LEU A 237 6.55 -10.49 16.32
CA LEU A 237 5.43 -10.55 17.27
C LEU A 237 5.39 -11.85 18.10
N ARG A 238 6.25 -12.83 17.78
CA ARG A 238 6.36 -14.11 18.52
C ARG A 238 7.51 -14.10 19.53
N ASP A 239 8.47 -13.19 19.33
CA ASP A 239 9.62 -12.97 20.20
C ASP A 239 9.26 -11.98 21.34
#